data_d0325b871cae3c138919c5fa61c00838
#
_entry.id   d0325b871cae3c138919c5fa61c00838
#
_cell.length_a   1.000
_cell.length_b   1.000
_cell.length_c   1.000
_cell.angle_alpha   90.00
_cell.angle_beta   90.00
_cell.angle_gamma   90.00
#
_symmetry.space_group_name_H-M   'P 1'
#
loop_
_entity.id
_entity.type
_entity.pdbx_description
1 polymer ?
#
loop_
_entity_poly.entity_id
_entity_poly.type
_entity_poly.pdbx_seq_one_letter_code
_entity_poly.pdbx_strand_id
1 'polypeptide(L)'
;MATTNSSSQLTGNLALMPVSNHDRVFGWSQHAALWFSLGVGLLVMQIGAYLVPAVGTRDAAIAIVLGSLIGAGLLAWTAKLGCDSGLTSAGLMHATYGSAFAKLPVLLNIVQLIGWTTFELVVMRDGTAAIGKQSFGLDLSGFGGMVATTAIWGGVLCALIAASMLTTVRKLIGRFALPLVIASLLWLTWQFGGQIAAKGFDAFWTRPGNGSMGLFSAMDLVIAMPVSWLPLIADYARHGKNGKSAMSGTWLGYALANIWCYALGVMVVSVATPGTDLVTALLLAQGGLIALGLILFDEIDNAYGDAYSGAVSSHSLLPNWSIRQWGLLIVVACTVLALFLPMHSLEPFLLMLSSVFVPLYGVILGRWSLNATSVNTTQKSVDVTAAALWIAGIVLYHVMAKWAPQWGAALPTLAFTFVLAWLTRPQSARALQAV
;
A
#
# COMPACT_ATOMS: atom_id res chain seq x y z
N MET A 1 -16.29 -28.96 45.95
CA MET A 1 -14.95 -28.50 45.71
C MET A 1 -14.90 -27.84 44.35
N ALA A 2 -14.73 -26.54 44.35
CA ALA A 2 -14.83 -25.71 43.17
C ALA A 2 -13.54 -25.79 42.36
N THR A 3 -13.65 -26.18 41.12
CA THR A 3 -12.60 -26.02 40.10
C THR A 3 -12.63 -24.59 39.63
N THR A 4 -11.79 -23.75 40.19
CA THR A 4 -11.54 -22.40 39.66
C THR A 4 -10.81 -22.50 38.32
N ASN A 5 -11.56 -22.20 37.28
CA ASN A 5 -11.02 -22.01 35.94
C ASN A 5 -10.04 -20.84 35.94
N SER A 6 -8.79 -21.14 35.71
CA SER A 6 -7.73 -20.20 35.44
C SER A 6 -7.82 -19.67 34.01
N SER A 7 -8.77 -18.77 33.76
CA SER A 7 -8.89 -17.99 32.52
C SER A 7 -8.09 -16.66 32.54
N SER A 8 -7.03 -16.58 33.36
CA SER A 8 -6.27 -15.32 33.57
C SER A 8 -4.83 -15.37 33.09
N GLN A 9 -4.54 -16.03 31.97
CA GLN A 9 -3.19 -15.98 31.38
C GLN A 9 -3.22 -15.98 29.84
N LEU A 10 -3.66 -14.89 29.25
CA LEU A 10 -3.27 -14.50 27.89
C LEU A 10 -3.37 -12.97 27.73
N THR A 11 -2.69 -12.24 28.60
CA THR A 11 -2.47 -10.79 28.43
C THR A 11 -1.18 -10.53 27.64
N GLY A 12 -0.91 -11.35 26.60
CA GLY A 12 0.13 -11.05 25.64
C GLY A 12 -0.39 -10.04 24.60
N ASN A 13 0.46 -9.12 24.19
CA ASN A 13 0.14 -8.19 23.10
C ASN A 13 -0.08 -8.96 21.78
N LEU A 14 -1.34 -9.20 21.40
CA LEU A 14 -1.75 -10.00 20.24
C LEU A 14 -1.12 -9.52 18.92
N ALA A 15 -0.79 -8.24 18.82
CA ALA A 15 -0.12 -7.69 17.65
C ALA A 15 1.36 -8.08 17.55
N LEU A 16 1.97 -8.51 18.62
CA LEU A 16 3.40 -8.92 18.66
C LEU A 16 3.59 -10.43 18.73
N MET A 17 2.50 -11.20 18.80
CA MET A 17 2.54 -12.67 18.85
C MET A 17 2.32 -13.28 17.46
N PRO A 18 2.99 -14.39 17.14
CA PRO A 18 2.70 -15.12 15.92
C PRO A 18 1.24 -15.59 15.87
N VAL A 19 0.65 -15.53 14.68
CA VAL A 19 -0.72 -16.03 14.45
C VAL A 19 -0.78 -17.54 14.66
N SER A 20 -1.93 -18.03 15.20
CA SER A 20 -2.15 -19.47 15.39
C SER A 20 -2.23 -20.21 14.05
N ASN A 21 -1.85 -21.50 14.02
CA ASN A 21 -1.96 -22.31 12.81
C ASN A 21 -3.41 -22.46 12.31
N HIS A 22 -4.38 -22.40 13.22
CA HIS A 22 -5.81 -22.45 12.88
C HIS A 22 -6.24 -21.24 12.04
N ASP A 23 -5.64 -20.09 12.27
CA ASP A 23 -5.98 -18.82 11.61
C ASP A 23 -5.19 -18.61 10.31
N ARG A 24 -4.35 -19.55 9.92
CA ARG A 24 -3.60 -19.55 8.65
C ARG A 24 -4.45 -20.15 7.52
N VAL A 25 -5.33 -19.33 6.98
CA VAL A 25 -6.38 -19.77 6.04
C VAL A 25 -6.18 -19.30 4.61
N PHE A 26 -5.29 -18.32 4.36
CA PHE A 26 -5.09 -17.76 3.03
C PHE A 26 -4.19 -18.67 2.18
N GLY A 27 -4.72 -19.08 1.03
CA GLY A 27 -3.96 -19.76 -0.03
C GLY A 27 -3.49 -18.76 -1.08
N TRP A 28 -2.92 -19.27 -2.17
CA TRP A 28 -2.41 -18.46 -3.27
C TRP A 28 -3.46 -17.50 -3.86
N SER A 29 -4.67 -18.00 -4.14
CA SER A 29 -5.73 -17.21 -4.77
C SER A 29 -6.21 -16.04 -3.89
N GLN A 30 -6.25 -16.24 -2.55
CA GLN A 30 -6.63 -15.17 -1.63
C GLN A 30 -5.56 -14.07 -1.60
N HIS A 31 -4.26 -14.43 -1.61
CA HIS A 31 -3.18 -13.45 -1.70
C HIS A 31 -3.21 -12.72 -3.04
N ALA A 32 -3.39 -13.44 -4.16
CA ALA A 32 -3.44 -12.82 -5.48
C ALA A 32 -4.65 -11.88 -5.62
N ALA A 33 -5.84 -12.30 -5.18
CA ALA A 33 -7.04 -11.49 -5.23
C ALA A 33 -6.96 -10.25 -4.34
N LEU A 34 -6.50 -10.41 -3.09
CA LEU A 34 -6.34 -9.30 -2.14
C LEU A 34 -5.36 -8.26 -2.69
N TRP A 35 -4.19 -8.69 -3.13
CA TRP A 35 -3.15 -7.77 -3.59
C TRP A 35 -3.37 -7.25 -5.01
N PHE A 36 -4.21 -7.89 -5.81
CA PHE A 36 -4.73 -7.29 -7.03
C PHE A 36 -5.71 -6.14 -6.69
N SER A 37 -6.68 -6.38 -5.80
CA SER A 37 -7.64 -5.37 -5.36
C SER A 37 -6.92 -4.16 -4.75
N LEU A 38 -6.05 -4.37 -3.76
CA LEU A 38 -5.24 -3.32 -3.13
C LEU A 38 -4.22 -2.64 -4.07
N GLY A 39 -3.95 -3.19 -5.24
CA GLY A 39 -3.12 -2.58 -6.28
C GLY A 39 -3.92 -1.77 -7.30
N VAL A 40 -5.25 -1.88 -7.29
CA VAL A 40 -6.14 -1.04 -8.10
C VAL A 40 -6.49 0.21 -7.29
N GLY A 41 -6.58 1.35 -7.94
CA GLY A 41 -7.04 2.57 -7.28
C GLY A 41 -6.86 3.80 -8.16
N LEU A 42 -7.67 4.83 -7.91
CA LEU A 42 -7.57 6.12 -8.59
C LEU A 42 -6.26 6.82 -8.28
N LEU A 43 -5.72 6.66 -7.07
CA LEU A 43 -4.41 7.23 -6.69
C LEU A 43 -3.28 6.63 -7.53
N VAL A 44 -3.32 5.33 -7.83
CA VAL A 44 -2.36 4.67 -8.73
C VAL A 44 -2.48 5.21 -10.15
N MET A 45 -3.71 5.34 -10.66
CA MET A 45 -3.97 5.94 -11.98
C MET A 45 -3.50 7.40 -12.04
N GLN A 46 -3.67 8.17 -10.97
CA GLN A 46 -3.24 9.57 -10.88
C GLN A 46 -1.72 9.71 -10.98
N ILE A 47 -0.97 8.83 -10.33
CA ILE A 47 0.50 8.80 -10.48
C ILE A 47 0.88 8.40 -11.90
N GLY A 48 0.19 7.44 -12.53
CA GLY A 48 0.38 7.12 -13.94
C GLY A 48 0.18 8.32 -14.86
N ALA A 49 -0.89 9.09 -14.63
CA ALA A 49 -1.17 10.33 -15.35
C ALA A 49 -0.12 11.42 -15.11
N TYR A 50 0.50 11.45 -13.93
CA TYR A 50 1.57 12.39 -13.58
C TYR A 50 2.89 12.09 -14.30
N LEU A 51 3.19 10.81 -14.59
CA LEU A 51 4.41 10.43 -15.30
C LEU A 51 4.49 11.07 -16.69
N VAL A 52 3.36 11.24 -17.38
CA VAL A 52 3.30 11.89 -18.69
C VAL A 52 2.55 13.23 -18.54
N PRO A 53 3.18 14.37 -18.88
CA PRO A 53 4.33 14.55 -19.79
C PRO A 53 5.72 14.66 -19.14
N ALA A 54 5.88 14.37 -17.86
CA ALA A 54 7.19 14.52 -17.19
C ALA A 54 8.30 13.69 -17.90
N VAL A 55 7.99 12.44 -18.20
CA VAL A 55 8.78 11.56 -19.08
C VAL A 55 8.00 11.25 -20.35
N GLY A 56 8.70 10.78 -21.40
CA GLY A 56 8.06 10.30 -22.62
C GLY A 56 7.29 8.99 -22.39
N THR A 57 6.34 8.67 -23.29
CA THR A 57 5.49 7.49 -23.14
C THR A 57 6.28 6.18 -23.05
N ARG A 58 7.37 6.03 -23.80
CA ARG A 58 8.25 4.85 -23.73
C ARG A 58 8.94 4.72 -22.37
N ASP A 59 9.49 5.83 -21.87
CA ASP A 59 10.15 5.84 -20.56
C ASP A 59 9.13 5.62 -19.44
N ALA A 60 7.93 6.19 -19.54
CA ALA A 60 6.83 5.90 -18.62
C ALA A 60 6.49 4.41 -18.60
N ALA A 61 6.37 3.77 -19.79
CA ALA A 61 6.09 2.33 -19.88
C ALA A 61 7.20 1.48 -19.24
N ILE A 62 8.47 1.82 -19.46
CA ILE A 62 9.62 1.16 -18.84
C ILE A 62 9.59 1.35 -17.32
N ALA A 63 9.39 2.59 -16.84
CA ALA A 63 9.31 2.89 -15.41
C ALA A 63 8.16 2.13 -14.74
N ILE A 64 6.98 2.10 -15.36
CA ILE A 64 5.80 1.39 -14.87
C ILE A 64 6.06 -0.11 -14.76
N VAL A 65 6.55 -0.74 -15.82
CA VAL A 65 6.75 -2.20 -15.81
C VAL A 65 7.85 -2.58 -14.83
N LEU A 66 9.03 -1.99 -14.95
CA LEU A 66 10.18 -2.35 -14.09
C LEU A 66 9.94 -1.93 -12.65
N GLY A 67 9.45 -0.71 -12.41
CA GLY A 67 9.16 -0.20 -11.07
C GLY A 67 8.10 -1.04 -10.35
N SER A 68 7.02 -1.42 -11.06
CA SER A 68 5.97 -2.28 -10.49
C SER A 68 6.47 -3.70 -10.20
N LEU A 69 7.25 -4.32 -11.09
CA LEU A 69 7.80 -5.65 -10.86
C LEU A 69 8.77 -5.67 -9.66
N ILE A 70 9.63 -4.66 -9.55
CA ILE A 70 10.57 -4.52 -8.44
C ILE A 70 9.84 -4.23 -7.14
N GLY A 71 8.96 -3.23 -7.12
CA GLY A 71 8.24 -2.85 -5.93
C GLY A 71 7.30 -3.95 -5.42
N ALA A 72 6.54 -4.60 -6.33
CA ALA A 72 5.76 -5.78 -6.00
C ALA A 72 6.62 -6.95 -5.52
N GLY A 73 7.85 -7.08 -6.04
CA GLY A 73 8.83 -8.06 -5.58
C GLY A 73 9.23 -7.86 -4.12
N LEU A 74 9.48 -6.62 -3.72
CA LEU A 74 9.78 -6.26 -2.32
C LEU A 74 8.58 -6.54 -1.41
N LEU A 75 7.38 -6.17 -1.88
CA LEU A 75 6.13 -6.45 -1.18
C LEU A 75 5.93 -7.95 -0.98
N ALA A 76 6.10 -8.73 -2.03
CA ALA A 76 5.97 -10.19 -2.01
C ALA A 76 7.00 -10.88 -1.11
N TRP A 77 8.23 -10.37 -1.10
CA TRP A 77 9.28 -10.90 -0.22
C TRP A 77 8.96 -10.63 1.25
N THR A 78 8.44 -9.44 1.55
CA THR A 78 7.95 -9.10 2.89
C THR A 78 6.72 -9.92 3.28
N ALA A 79 5.80 -10.20 2.33
CA ALA A 79 4.67 -11.11 2.55
C ALA A 79 5.13 -12.52 2.94
N LYS A 80 6.15 -13.05 2.24
CA LYS A 80 6.75 -14.34 2.59
C LYS A 80 7.29 -14.32 4.01
N LEU A 81 8.03 -13.28 4.39
CA LEU A 81 8.61 -13.14 5.73
C LEU A 81 7.50 -13.07 6.80
N GLY A 82 6.44 -12.29 6.59
CA GLY A 82 5.28 -12.21 7.47
C GLY A 82 4.53 -13.55 7.61
N CYS A 83 4.35 -14.26 6.50
CA CYS A 83 3.72 -15.58 6.50
C CYS A 83 4.55 -16.63 7.24
N ASP A 84 5.84 -16.73 6.94
CA ASP A 84 6.72 -17.75 7.53
C ASP A 84 6.94 -17.51 9.04
N SER A 85 7.08 -16.25 9.47
CA SER A 85 7.23 -15.89 10.88
C SER A 85 5.90 -15.89 11.66
N GLY A 86 4.78 -15.66 10.98
CA GLY A 86 3.46 -15.47 11.61
C GLY A 86 3.29 -14.12 12.30
N LEU A 87 4.29 -13.22 12.22
CA LEU A 87 4.29 -11.93 12.89
C LEU A 87 3.55 -10.87 12.05
N THR A 88 3.04 -9.84 12.75
CA THR A 88 2.58 -8.60 12.14
C THR A 88 3.74 -7.76 11.62
N SER A 89 3.45 -6.72 10.85
CA SER A 89 4.44 -5.73 10.44
C SER A 89 5.07 -5.04 11.65
N ALA A 90 4.27 -4.66 12.67
CA ALA A 90 4.78 -4.16 13.94
C ALA A 90 5.67 -5.20 14.65
N GLY A 91 5.28 -6.47 14.65
CA GLY A 91 6.08 -7.57 15.21
C GLY A 91 7.44 -7.71 14.53
N LEU A 92 7.51 -7.60 13.19
CA LEU A 92 8.77 -7.60 12.44
C LEU A 92 9.65 -6.39 12.77
N MET A 93 9.06 -5.20 12.97
CA MET A 93 9.79 -4.02 13.42
C MET A 93 10.37 -4.22 14.84
N HIS A 94 9.57 -4.75 15.76
CA HIS A 94 10.04 -5.06 17.12
C HIS A 94 11.16 -6.10 17.14
N ALA A 95 11.04 -7.16 16.35
CA ALA A 95 12.07 -8.19 16.22
C ALA A 95 13.39 -7.65 15.65
N THR A 96 13.31 -6.62 14.79
CA THR A 96 14.48 -6.06 14.08
C THR A 96 15.16 -4.96 14.87
N TYR A 97 14.40 -4.02 15.43
CA TYR A 97 14.92 -2.79 15.99
C TYR A 97 14.96 -2.77 17.53
N GLY A 98 14.36 -3.76 18.17
CA GLY A 98 14.25 -3.85 19.63
C GLY A 98 12.97 -3.22 20.18
N SER A 99 12.58 -3.62 21.37
CA SER A 99 11.25 -3.33 21.94
C SER A 99 10.97 -1.83 22.19
N ALA A 100 11.99 -1.03 22.51
CA ALA A 100 11.82 0.40 22.73
C ALA A 100 11.95 1.20 21.43
N PHE A 101 12.98 0.93 20.61
CA PHE A 101 13.26 1.72 19.42
C PHE A 101 12.21 1.46 18.33
N ALA A 102 11.69 0.23 18.21
CA ALA A 102 10.65 -0.11 17.24
C ALA A 102 9.36 0.73 17.36
N LYS A 103 9.13 1.33 18.52
CA LYS A 103 7.98 2.24 18.71
C LYS A 103 8.01 3.42 17.74
N LEU A 104 9.21 3.89 17.35
CA LEU A 104 9.35 4.99 16.39
C LEU A 104 8.88 4.61 14.99
N PRO A 105 9.43 3.57 14.31
CA PRO A 105 8.91 3.18 13.00
C PRO A 105 7.45 2.70 13.03
N VAL A 106 6.97 2.10 14.12
CA VAL A 106 5.56 1.76 14.27
C VAL A 106 4.69 3.01 14.33
N LEU A 107 5.10 4.06 15.07
CA LEU A 107 4.39 5.34 15.10
C LEU A 107 4.35 6.00 13.71
N LEU A 108 5.47 6.00 12.99
CA LEU A 108 5.52 6.52 11.61
C LEU A 108 4.60 5.73 10.69
N ASN A 109 4.50 4.40 10.89
CA ASN A 109 3.54 3.58 10.17
C ASN A 109 2.08 3.98 10.48
N ILE A 110 1.72 4.20 11.75
CA ILE A 110 0.37 4.66 12.12
C ILE A 110 0.05 5.99 11.43
N VAL A 111 0.99 6.93 11.43
CA VAL A 111 0.82 8.24 10.79
C VAL A 111 0.58 8.11 9.29
N GLN A 112 1.38 7.28 8.59
CA GLN A 112 1.17 7.05 7.15
C GLN A 112 -0.19 6.42 6.85
N LEU A 113 -0.61 5.43 7.66
CA LEU A 113 -1.88 4.72 7.46
C LEU A 113 -3.10 5.62 7.72
N ILE A 114 -3.00 6.55 8.68
CA ILE A 114 -3.98 7.64 8.84
C ILE A 114 -3.97 8.53 7.60
N GLY A 115 -2.81 8.88 7.07
CA GLY A 115 -2.68 9.65 5.84
C GLY A 115 -3.38 8.97 4.66
N TRP A 116 -3.06 7.70 4.39
CA TRP A 116 -3.65 6.93 3.32
C TRP A 116 -5.17 6.77 3.47
N THR A 117 -5.65 6.31 4.63
CA THR A 117 -7.11 6.21 4.90
C THR A 117 -7.82 7.55 4.66
N THR A 118 -7.16 8.68 4.99
CA THR A 118 -7.73 10.02 4.75
C THR A 118 -7.75 10.34 3.27
N PHE A 119 -6.67 10.05 2.51
CA PHE A 119 -6.64 10.25 1.05
C PHE A 119 -7.72 9.42 0.35
N GLU A 120 -7.91 8.15 0.71
CA GLU A 120 -8.95 7.29 0.16
C GLU A 120 -10.36 7.86 0.42
N LEU A 121 -10.62 8.35 1.64
CA LEU A 121 -11.89 9.01 1.95
C LEU A 121 -12.12 10.28 1.13
N VAL A 122 -11.06 11.06 0.87
CA VAL A 122 -11.14 12.24 0.00
C VAL A 122 -11.44 11.83 -1.44
N VAL A 123 -10.78 10.81 -1.96
CA VAL A 123 -11.02 10.27 -3.31
C VAL A 123 -12.47 9.79 -3.45
N MET A 124 -12.96 9.02 -2.50
CA MET A 124 -14.34 8.53 -2.50
C MET A 124 -15.35 9.68 -2.40
N ARG A 125 -15.10 10.69 -1.56
CA ARG A 125 -15.90 11.90 -1.44
C ARG A 125 -15.98 12.67 -2.75
N ASP A 126 -14.83 13.01 -3.31
CA ASP A 126 -14.72 13.86 -4.50
C ASP A 126 -15.21 13.14 -5.75
N GLY A 127 -14.93 11.86 -5.88
CA GLY A 127 -15.48 11.01 -6.95
C GLY A 127 -17.00 10.90 -6.86
N THR A 128 -17.56 10.76 -5.67
CA THR A 128 -19.02 10.76 -5.46
C THR A 128 -19.63 12.11 -5.84
N ALA A 129 -18.99 13.22 -5.47
CA ALA A 129 -19.46 14.55 -5.84
C ALA A 129 -19.40 14.78 -7.37
N ALA A 130 -18.35 14.32 -8.03
CA ALA A 130 -18.22 14.39 -9.49
C ALA A 130 -19.30 13.57 -10.20
N ILE A 131 -19.57 12.35 -9.74
CA ILE A 131 -20.66 11.50 -10.23
C ILE A 131 -22.01 12.20 -10.03
N GLY A 132 -22.26 12.72 -8.81
CA GLY A 132 -23.48 13.45 -8.48
C GLY A 132 -23.77 14.62 -9.42
N LYS A 133 -22.74 15.44 -9.64
CA LYS A 133 -22.84 16.63 -10.51
C LYS A 133 -23.07 16.26 -11.96
N GLN A 134 -22.28 15.36 -12.51
CA GLN A 134 -22.27 15.04 -13.93
C GLN A 134 -23.47 14.18 -14.36
N SER A 135 -23.92 13.26 -13.52
CA SER A 135 -24.93 12.27 -13.89
C SER A 135 -26.31 12.62 -13.38
N PHE A 136 -26.41 13.36 -12.27
CA PHE A 136 -27.68 13.66 -11.61
C PHE A 136 -27.95 15.17 -11.43
N GLY A 137 -27.01 16.04 -11.82
CA GLY A 137 -27.12 17.48 -11.62
C GLY A 137 -27.06 17.91 -10.15
N LEU A 138 -26.61 17.02 -9.25
CA LEU A 138 -26.51 17.28 -7.82
C LEU A 138 -25.17 17.93 -7.50
N ASP A 139 -25.19 19.17 -7.02
CA ASP A 139 -23.96 19.83 -6.57
C ASP A 139 -23.67 19.45 -5.11
N LEU A 140 -22.72 18.53 -4.92
CA LEU A 140 -22.24 18.08 -3.63
C LEU A 140 -20.88 18.73 -3.24
N SER A 141 -20.44 19.77 -3.98
CA SER A 141 -19.15 20.43 -3.74
C SER A 141 -19.18 21.39 -2.53
N GLY A 142 -20.36 21.81 -2.08
CA GLY A 142 -20.51 22.64 -0.90
C GLY A 142 -20.21 21.86 0.41
N PHE A 143 -19.92 22.58 1.49
CA PHE A 143 -19.53 21.99 2.78
C PHE A 143 -20.52 20.92 3.27
N GLY A 144 -21.83 21.14 3.14
CA GLY A 144 -22.86 20.14 3.51
C GLY A 144 -22.77 18.85 2.68
N GLY A 145 -22.52 18.96 1.38
CA GLY A 145 -22.31 17.81 0.49
C GLY A 145 -21.01 17.06 0.83
N MET A 146 -19.93 17.79 1.09
CA MET A 146 -18.67 17.20 1.53
C MET A 146 -18.82 16.43 2.84
N VAL A 147 -19.50 17.02 3.84
CA VAL A 147 -19.75 16.34 5.12
C VAL A 147 -20.62 15.09 4.93
N ALA A 148 -21.67 15.18 4.14
CA ALA A 148 -22.59 14.05 3.92
C ALA A 148 -21.87 12.88 3.21
N THR A 149 -21.16 13.14 2.12
CA THR A 149 -20.44 12.10 1.36
C THR A 149 -19.31 11.48 2.18
N THR A 150 -18.52 12.29 2.89
CA THR A 150 -17.45 11.80 3.77
C THR A 150 -18.01 10.96 4.92
N ALA A 151 -19.11 11.39 5.53
CA ALA A 151 -19.77 10.66 6.62
C ALA A 151 -20.35 9.31 6.16
N ILE A 152 -20.88 9.23 4.93
CA ILE A 152 -21.36 7.97 4.36
C ILE A 152 -20.20 6.98 4.21
N TRP A 153 -19.12 7.37 3.58
CA TRP A 153 -17.95 6.50 3.37
C TRP A 153 -17.26 6.13 4.69
N GLY A 154 -17.08 7.09 5.60
CA GLY A 154 -16.58 6.82 6.94
C GLY A 154 -17.48 5.86 7.73
N GLY A 155 -18.80 5.98 7.60
CA GLY A 155 -19.76 5.05 8.20
C GLY A 155 -19.65 3.64 7.64
N VAL A 156 -19.46 3.49 6.32
CA VAL A 156 -19.20 2.19 5.67
C VAL A 156 -17.91 1.57 6.22
N LEU A 157 -16.81 2.33 6.29
CA LEU A 157 -15.56 1.85 6.86
C LEU A 157 -15.68 1.45 8.33
N CYS A 158 -16.39 2.23 9.14
CA CYS A 158 -16.69 1.86 10.54
C CYS A 158 -17.41 0.52 10.63
N ALA A 159 -18.40 0.28 9.75
CA ALA A 159 -19.15 -0.97 9.72
C ALA A 159 -18.24 -2.16 9.33
N LEU A 160 -17.33 -1.97 8.38
CA LEU A 160 -16.35 -2.99 7.96
C LEU A 160 -15.32 -3.30 9.06
N ILE A 161 -14.80 -2.28 9.73
CA ILE A 161 -13.88 -2.45 10.89
C ILE A 161 -14.59 -3.17 12.04
N ALA A 162 -15.89 -2.95 12.20
CA ALA A 162 -16.70 -3.68 13.19
C ALA A 162 -16.88 -5.16 12.84
N ALA A 163 -16.72 -5.55 11.56
CA ALA A 163 -16.79 -6.93 11.09
C ALA A 163 -15.45 -7.68 11.32
N SER A 164 -15.42 -8.98 10.92
CA SER A 164 -14.19 -9.77 10.95
C SER A 164 -13.35 -9.55 9.70
N MET A 165 -12.06 -9.23 9.85
CA MET A 165 -11.09 -9.06 8.75
C MET A 165 -11.09 -10.25 7.79
N LEU A 166 -11.02 -11.49 8.30
CA LEU A 166 -11.00 -12.68 7.47
C LEU A 166 -12.30 -12.84 6.65
N THR A 167 -13.44 -12.43 7.20
CA THR A 167 -14.74 -12.48 6.50
C THR A 167 -14.81 -11.40 5.42
N THR A 168 -14.36 -10.20 5.70
CA THR A 168 -14.34 -9.07 4.76
C THR A 168 -13.47 -9.40 3.56
N VAL A 169 -12.22 -9.81 3.78
CA VAL A 169 -11.29 -10.17 2.70
C VAL A 169 -11.82 -11.33 1.85
N ARG A 170 -12.31 -12.42 2.46
CA ARG A 170 -12.71 -13.62 1.71
C ARG A 170 -14.05 -13.50 1.00
N LYS A 171 -15.02 -12.81 1.58
CA LYS A 171 -16.40 -12.77 1.06
C LYS A 171 -16.67 -11.52 0.24
N LEU A 172 -16.28 -10.35 0.72
CA LEU A 172 -16.60 -9.09 0.05
C LEU A 172 -15.63 -8.83 -1.11
N ILE A 173 -14.34 -8.76 -0.82
CA ILE A 173 -13.31 -8.40 -1.80
C ILE A 173 -13.20 -9.47 -2.89
N GLY A 174 -12.84 -10.69 -2.53
CA GLY A 174 -12.49 -11.74 -3.49
C GLY A 174 -13.66 -12.26 -4.33
N ARG A 175 -14.90 -12.16 -3.85
CA ARG A 175 -16.06 -12.79 -4.53
C ARG A 175 -16.90 -11.82 -5.35
N PHE A 176 -17.05 -10.59 -4.90
CA PHE A 176 -17.96 -9.62 -5.52
C PHE A 176 -17.24 -8.41 -6.11
N ALA A 177 -16.38 -7.72 -5.34
CA ALA A 177 -15.73 -6.50 -5.78
C ALA A 177 -14.77 -6.77 -6.95
N LEU A 178 -13.83 -7.70 -6.79
CA LEU A 178 -12.78 -7.99 -7.75
C LEU A 178 -13.25 -8.27 -9.19
N PRO A 179 -14.24 -9.14 -9.47
CA PRO A 179 -14.72 -9.35 -10.85
C PRO A 179 -15.30 -8.09 -11.49
N LEU A 180 -16.00 -7.26 -10.72
CA LEU A 180 -16.61 -6.01 -11.21
C LEU A 180 -15.53 -4.97 -11.51
N VAL A 181 -14.52 -4.86 -10.68
CA VAL A 181 -13.37 -3.96 -10.88
C VAL A 181 -12.57 -4.38 -12.10
N ILE A 182 -12.29 -5.66 -12.29
CA ILE A 182 -11.61 -6.17 -13.51
C ILE A 182 -12.43 -5.82 -14.75
N ALA A 183 -13.75 -6.00 -14.72
CA ALA A 183 -14.60 -5.64 -15.83
C ALA A 183 -14.54 -4.13 -16.14
N SER A 184 -14.50 -3.28 -15.11
CA SER A 184 -14.36 -1.83 -15.25
C SER A 184 -13.02 -1.43 -15.88
N LEU A 185 -11.91 -2.03 -15.41
CA LEU A 185 -10.58 -1.79 -15.95
C LEU A 185 -10.49 -2.22 -17.42
N LEU A 186 -11.05 -3.37 -17.79
CA LEU A 186 -11.12 -3.83 -19.17
C LEU A 186 -11.92 -2.85 -20.05
N TRP A 187 -13.07 -2.38 -19.54
CA TRP A 187 -13.91 -1.43 -20.24
C TRP A 187 -13.19 -0.10 -20.49
N LEU A 188 -12.57 0.48 -19.46
CA LEU A 188 -11.82 1.72 -19.58
C LEU A 188 -10.62 1.56 -20.52
N THR A 189 -9.91 0.43 -20.42
CA THR A 189 -8.79 0.12 -21.33
C THR A 189 -9.24 0.06 -22.78
N TRP A 190 -10.40 -0.56 -23.04
CA TRP A 190 -11.01 -0.59 -24.37
C TRP A 190 -11.35 0.81 -24.87
N GLN A 191 -11.99 1.63 -24.04
CA GLN A 191 -12.39 3.00 -24.42
C GLN A 191 -11.19 3.89 -24.71
N PHE A 192 -10.23 3.97 -23.83
CA PHE A 192 -9.06 4.83 -23.99
C PHE A 192 -8.09 4.26 -25.03
N GLY A 193 -7.95 2.95 -25.14
CA GLY A 193 -7.19 2.29 -26.20
C GLY A 193 -7.76 2.56 -27.60
N GLY A 194 -9.08 2.52 -27.74
CA GLY A 194 -9.76 2.90 -28.98
C GLY A 194 -9.53 4.36 -29.37
N GLN A 195 -9.56 5.29 -28.41
CA GLN A 195 -9.26 6.70 -28.65
C GLN A 195 -7.80 6.92 -29.08
N ILE A 196 -6.84 6.20 -28.45
CA ILE A 196 -5.41 6.24 -28.83
C ILE A 196 -5.24 5.70 -30.25
N ALA A 197 -5.87 4.56 -30.58
CA ALA A 197 -5.81 4.00 -31.92
C ALA A 197 -6.38 4.95 -32.99
N ALA A 198 -7.47 5.62 -32.68
CA ALA A 198 -8.08 6.62 -33.57
C ALA A 198 -7.22 7.87 -33.81
N LYS A 199 -6.45 8.30 -32.78
CA LYS A 199 -5.51 9.42 -32.84
C LYS A 199 -4.13 9.04 -33.43
N GLY A 200 -3.85 7.73 -33.59
CA GLY A 200 -2.59 7.17 -34.06
C GLY A 200 -1.69 6.68 -32.95
N PHE A 201 -1.50 5.35 -32.91
CA PHE A 201 -0.68 4.70 -31.88
C PHE A 201 0.78 5.18 -31.89
N ASP A 202 1.37 5.41 -33.06
CA ASP A 202 2.74 5.87 -33.18
C ASP A 202 2.96 7.24 -32.53
N ALA A 203 2.03 8.16 -32.70
CA ALA A 203 2.07 9.47 -32.07
C ALA A 203 1.98 9.38 -30.54
N PHE A 204 1.19 8.47 -30.02
CA PHE A 204 1.13 8.17 -28.58
C PHE A 204 2.45 7.56 -28.09
N TRP A 205 2.94 6.52 -28.78
CA TRP A 205 4.09 5.75 -28.33
C TRP A 205 5.42 6.52 -28.41
N THR A 206 5.55 7.42 -29.40
CA THR A 206 6.76 8.23 -29.61
C THR A 206 6.71 9.61 -28.96
N ARG A 207 5.64 9.90 -28.22
CA ARG A 207 5.46 11.18 -27.53
C ARG A 207 6.65 11.46 -26.60
N PRO A 208 7.38 12.58 -26.79
CA PRO A 208 8.50 12.93 -25.93
C PRO A 208 8.01 13.44 -24.56
N GLY A 209 8.83 13.28 -23.55
CA GLY A 209 8.66 13.97 -22.27
C GLY A 209 9.13 15.43 -22.32
N ASN A 210 8.70 16.22 -21.34
CA ASN A 210 9.19 17.59 -21.17
C ASN A 210 10.54 17.68 -20.43
N GLY A 211 11.08 16.52 -19.99
CA GLY A 211 12.38 16.43 -19.32
C GLY A 211 12.37 16.87 -17.86
N SER A 212 11.22 17.13 -17.25
CA SER A 212 11.15 17.50 -15.82
C SER A 212 11.48 16.35 -14.88
N MET A 213 11.46 15.11 -15.36
CA MET A 213 11.79 13.90 -14.59
C MET A 213 12.66 12.95 -15.42
N GLY A 214 13.64 12.29 -14.79
CA GLY A 214 14.43 11.24 -15.41
C GLY A 214 13.79 9.87 -15.24
N LEU A 215 14.21 8.89 -16.05
CA LEU A 215 13.67 7.51 -16.00
C LEU A 215 13.76 6.87 -14.61
N PHE A 216 14.90 6.97 -13.93
CA PHE A 216 15.06 6.36 -12.61
C PHE A 216 14.24 7.08 -11.53
N SER A 217 14.05 8.40 -11.63
CA SER A 217 13.14 9.14 -10.74
C SER A 217 11.69 8.74 -10.99
N ALA A 218 11.30 8.49 -12.24
CA ALA A 218 10.00 7.93 -12.58
C ALA A 218 9.82 6.51 -12.00
N MET A 219 10.87 5.68 -12.07
CA MET A 219 10.87 4.35 -11.43
C MET A 219 10.74 4.45 -9.91
N ASP A 220 11.42 5.38 -9.25
CA ASP A 220 11.31 5.61 -7.81
C ASP A 220 9.87 5.94 -7.42
N LEU A 221 9.19 6.80 -8.20
CA LEU A 221 7.79 7.15 -7.96
C LEU A 221 6.86 5.95 -8.13
N VAL A 222 7.11 5.11 -9.15
CA VAL A 222 6.35 3.86 -9.35
C VAL A 222 6.62 2.86 -8.21
N ILE A 223 7.86 2.72 -7.75
CA ILE A 223 8.25 1.82 -6.65
C ILE A 223 7.65 2.32 -5.31
N ALA A 224 7.47 3.62 -5.15
CA ALA A 224 6.98 4.22 -3.91
C ALA A 224 5.59 3.70 -3.51
N MET A 225 4.71 3.44 -4.47
CA MET A 225 3.37 2.93 -4.20
C MET A 225 3.40 1.53 -3.53
N PRO A 226 4.01 0.48 -4.11
CA PRO A 226 4.13 -0.82 -3.41
C PRO A 226 4.97 -0.74 -2.13
N VAL A 227 5.92 0.18 -2.02
CA VAL A 227 6.73 0.40 -0.80
C VAL A 227 5.86 0.92 0.35
N SER A 228 4.86 1.75 0.08
CA SER A 228 3.95 2.25 1.10
C SER A 228 3.13 1.13 1.78
N TRP A 229 2.96 -0.01 1.11
CA TRP A 229 2.29 -1.20 1.63
C TRP A 229 3.21 -2.13 2.44
N LEU A 230 4.55 -1.96 2.40
CA LEU A 230 5.48 -2.80 3.16
C LEU A 230 5.17 -2.84 4.66
N PRO A 231 4.84 -1.70 5.31
CA PRO A 231 4.60 -1.66 6.75
C PRO A 231 3.27 -2.26 7.21
N LEU A 232 2.47 -2.81 6.30
CA LEU A 232 1.21 -3.47 6.65
C LEU A 232 1.04 -4.87 6.05
N ILE A 233 1.83 -5.24 5.03
CA ILE A 233 1.62 -6.51 4.33
C ILE A 233 1.66 -7.74 5.23
N ALA A 234 2.53 -7.74 6.25
CA ALA A 234 2.66 -8.87 7.16
C ALA A 234 1.40 -9.07 8.03
N ASP A 235 0.60 -8.02 8.25
CA ASP A 235 -0.65 -8.11 9.02
C ASP A 235 -1.68 -9.02 8.34
N TYR A 236 -1.64 -9.12 7.02
CA TYR A 236 -2.44 -10.01 6.18
C TYR A 236 -1.71 -11.31 5.87
N ALA A 237 -0.44 -11.20 5.46
CA ALA A 237 0.35 -12.35 5.00
C ALA A 237 0.59 -13.41 6.08
N ARG A 238 0.63 -13.01 7.37
CA ARG A 238 0.75 -13.95 8.51
C ARG A 238 -0.38 -14.98 8.55
N HIS A 239 -1.54 -14.69 7.95
CA HIS A 239 -2.67 -15.61 7.82
C HIS A 239 -2.53 -16.56 6.61
N GLY A 240 -1.41 -16.53 5.91
CA GLY A 240 -1.08 -17.43 4.80
C GLY A 240 -0.77 -18.84 5.24
N LYS A 241 -1.18 -19.83 4.43
CA LYS A 241 -0.90 -21.25 4.67
C LYS A 241 0.58 -21.60 4.47
N ASN A 242 1.24 -20.94 3.52
CA ASN A 242 2.68 -21.10 3.26
C ASN A 242 3.27 -19.87 2.58
N GLY A 243 4.56 -19.61 2.85
CA GLY A 243 5.25 -18.41 2.38
C GLY A 243 5.43 -18.34 0.85
N LYS A 244 5.51 -19.49 0.15
CA LYS A 244 5.63 -19.49 -1.33
C LYS A 244 4.33 -18.98 -1.98
N SER A 245 3.18 -19.43 -1.48
CA SER A 245 1.87 -18.95 -1.94
C SER A 245 1.64 -17.49 -1.61
N ALA A 246 2.05 -17.05 -0.41
CA ALA A 246 1.99 -15.65 -0.02
C ALA A 246 2.84 -14.78 -0.95
N MET A 247 4.09 -15.19 -1.21
CA MET A 247 5.02 -14.47 -2.08
C MET A 247 4.51 -14.39 -3.51
N SER A 248 4.25 -15.54 -4.16
CA SER A 248 3.89 -15.56 -5.58
C SER A 248 2.51 -14.98 -5.87
N GLY A 249 1.53 -15.21 -4.97
CA GLY A 249 0.20 -14.60 -5.09
C GLY A 249 0.26 -13.08 -4.96
N THR A 250 0.94 -12.58 -3.95
CA THR A 250 1.14 -11.13 -3.75
C THR A 250 1.87 -10.49 -4.94
N TRP A 251 2.98 -11.08 -5.38
CA TRP A 251 3.75 -10.54 -6.50
C TRP A 251 2.93 -10.41 -7.77
N LEU A 252 2.26 -11.50 -8.16
CA LEU A 252 1.47 -11.49 -9.39
C LEU A 252 0.27 -10.55 -9.29
N GLY A 253 -0.48 -10.62 -8.18
CA GLY A 253 -1.68 -9.81 -7.99
C GLY A 253 -1.35 -8.33 -8.03
N TYR A 254 -0.40 -7.89 -7.18
CA TYR A 254 -0.07 -6.47 -7.08
C TYR A 254 0.62 -5.94 -8.32
N ALA A 255 1.62 -6.66 -8.88
CA ALA A 255 2.33 -6.19 -10.08
C ALA A 255 1.37 -5.98 -11.26
N LEU A 256 0.43 -6.92 -11.47
CA LEU A 256 -0.52 -6.84 -12.56
C LEU A 256 -1.48 -5.65 -12.41
N ALA A 257 -2.05 -5.47 -11.22
CA ALA A 257 -2.94 -4.34 -10.93
C ALA A 257 -2.22 -3.00 -11.06
N ASN A 258 -1.03 -2.90 -10.48
CA ASN A 258 -0.23 -1.69 -10.45
C ASN A 258 0.19 -1.26 -11.87
N ILE A 259 0.72 -2.19 -12.69
CA ILE A 259 1.06 -1.94 -14.09
C ILE A 259 -0.19 -1.47 -14.86
N TRP A 260 -1.33 -2.13 -14.66
CA TRP A 260 -2.55 -1.81 -15.38
C TRP A 260 -3.07 -0.43 -15.02
N CYS A 261 -3.19 -0.10 -13.74
CA CYS A 261 -3.70 1.19 -13.30
C CYS A 261 -2.78 2.36 -13.70
N TYR A 262 -1.46 2.21 -13.57
CA TYR A 262 -0.52 3.21 -14.07
C TYR A 262 -0.65 3.42 -15.58
N ALA A 263 -0.67 2.32 -16.35
CA ALA A 263 -0.81 2.39 -17.79
C ALA A 263 -2.14 3.05 -18.19
N LEU A 264 -3.23 2.74 -17.48
CA LEU A 264 -4.53 3.36 -17.71
C LEU A 264 -4.47 4.87 -17.42
N GLY A 265 -3.82 5.30 -16.34
CA GLY A 265 -3.58 6.73 -16.05
C GLY A 265 -2.84 7.45 -17.18
N VAL A 266 -1.77 6.83 -17.73
CA VAL A 266 -1.06 7.35 -18.91
C VAL A 266 -1.97 7.44 -20.13
N MET A 267 -2.78 6.43 -20.38
CA MET A 267 -3.72 6.42 -21.51
C MET A 267 -4.75 7.53 -21.39
N VAL A 268 -5.34 7.70 -20.20
CA VAL A 268 -6.37 8.73 -19.95
C VAL A 268 -5.81 10.12 -20.22
N VAL A 269 -4.67 10.49 -19.59
CA VAL A 269 -4.09 11.83 -19.76
C VAL A 269 -3.61 12.11 -21.20
N SER A 270 -3.28 11.06 -21.95
CA SER A 270 -2.82 11.19 -23.33
C SER A 270 -3.94 11.53 -24.31
N VAL A 271 -5.19 11.25 -23.98
CA VAL A 271 -6.35 11.54 -24.83
C VAL A 271 -7.29 12.62 -24.28
N ALA A 272 -7.19 12.90 -22.98
CA ALA A 272 -7.96 13.94 -22.32
C ALA A 272 -7.63 15.34 -22.87
N THR A 273 -8.58 16.26 -22.74
CA THR A 273 -8.36 17.68 -23.02
C THR A 273 -7.35 18.23 -21.98
N PRO A 274 -6.35 19.02 -22.41
CA PRO A 274 -5.41 19.62 -21.47
C PRO A 274 -6.12 20.38 -20.33
N GLY A 275 -5.70 20.11 -19.08
CA GLY A 275 -6.30 20.69 -17.87
C GLY A 275 -7.51 19.96 -17.31
N THR A 276 -7.98 18.88 -17.96
CA THR A 276 -9.02 18.01 -17.37
C THR A 276 -8.41 17.09 -16.33
N ASP A 277 -8.99 17.06 -15.13
CA ASP A 277 -8.55 16.13 -14.09
C ASP A 277 -8.93 14.67 -14.44
N LEU A 278 -8.24 13.73 -13.79
CA LEU A 278 -8.39 12.30 -14.08
C LEU A 278 -9.83 11.79 -13.89
N VAL A 279 -10.49 12.20 -12.82
CA VAL A 279 -11.85 11.74 -12.48
C VAL A 279 -12.84 12.22 -13.53
N THR A 280 -12.76 13.48 -13.92
CA THR A 280 -13.59 14.06 -15.00
C THR A 280 -13.32 13.37 -16.32
N ALA A 281 -12.05 13.09 -16.66
CA ALA A 281 -11.69 12.40 -17.89
C ALA A 281 -12.26 10.96 -17.93
N LEU A 282 -12.24 10.25 -16.81
CA LEU A 282 -12.84 8.91 -16.67
C LEU A 282 -14.36 8.96 -16.83
N LEU A 283 -15.03 9.95 -16.22
CA LEU A 283 -16.49 10.13 -16.35
C LEU A 283 -16.94 10.44 -17.77
N LEU A 284 -16.13 11.15 -18.54
CA LEU A 284 -16.44 11.49 -19.95
C LEU A 284 -16.33 10.29 -20.89
N ALA A 285 -15.68 9.19 -20.48
CA ALA A 285 -15.65 7.95 -21.24
C ALA A 285 -17.06 7.34 -21.31
N GLN A 286 -17.37 6.66 -22.40
CA GLN A 286 -18.64 5.93 -22.51
C GLN A 286 -18.73 4.88 -21.38
N GLY A 287 -19.83 4.92 -20.60
CA GLY A 287 -19.96 4.06 -19.42
C GLY A 287 -19.03 4.42 -18.27
N GLY A 288 -18.33 5.56 -18.33
CA GLY A 288 -17.39 6.02 -17.31
C GLY A 288 -18.01 6.19 -15.95
N LEU A 289 -19.28 6.55 -15.87
CA LEU A 289 -20.05 6.59 -14.62
C LEU A 289 -20.01 5.26 -13.87
N ILE A 290 -20.31 4.15 -14.58
CA ILE A 290 -20.35 2.82 -13.96
C ILE A 290 -18.94 2.39 -13.58
N ALA A 291 -17.99 2.56 -14.49
CA ALA A 291 -16.60 2.18 -14.26
C ALA A 291 -15.99 2.94 -13.08
N LEU A 292 -16.18 4.26 -13.02
CA LEU A 292 -15.70 5.07 -11.90
C LEU A 292 -16.40 4.68 -10.58
N GLY A 293 -17.72 4.49 -10.62
CA GLY A 293 -18.47 4.06 -9.44
C GLY A 293 -17.96 2.73 -8.86
N LEU A 294 -17.59 1.77 -9.71
CA LEU A 294 -17.02 0.50 -9.27
C LEU A 294 -15.58 0.66 -8.74
N ILE A 295 -14.79 1.55 -9.33
CA ILE A 295 -13.44 1.86 -8.79
C ILE A 295 -13.55 2.56 -7.44
N LEU A 296 -14.47 3.52 -7.27
CA LEU A 296 -14.71 4.14 -5.97
C LEU A 296 -15.16 3.14 -4.90
N PHE A 297 -15.90 2.12 -5.31
CA PHE A 297 -16.28 1.03 -4.40
C PHE A 297 -15.07 0.17 -4.02
N ASP A 298 -14.11 -0.03 -4.91
CA ASP A 298 -12.86 -0.75 -4.65
C ASP A 298 -11.92 0.04 -3.71
N GLU A 299 -11.95 1.38 -3.74
CA GLU A 299 -11.18 2.20 -2.79
C GLU A 299 -11.55 1.93 -1.30
N ILE A 300 -12.71 1.32 -1.05
CA ILE A 300 -13.11 0.88 0.30
C ILE A 300 -12.13 -0.16 0.86
N ASP A 301 -11.62 -1.07 0.02
CA ASP A 301 -10.67 -2.09 0.48
C ASP A 301 -9.34 -1.46 0.85
N ASN A 302 -8.86 -0.48 0.08
CA ASN A 302 -7.63 0.25 0.35
C ASN A 302 -7.74 0.97 1.70
N ALA A 303 -8.79 1.77 1.88
CA ALA A 303 -9.06 2.46 3.14
C ALA A 303 -9.24 1.49 4.33
N TYR A 304 -9.90 0.34 4.11
CA TYR A 304 -10.04 -0.69 5.12
C TYR A 304 -8.69 -1.32 5.46
N GLY A 305 -7.86 -1.60 4.45
CA GLY A 305 -6.53 -2.16 4.61
C GLY A 305 -5.65 -1.33 5.52
N ASP A 306 -5.61 -0.04 5.25
CA ASP A 306 -4.86 0.95 6.01
C ASP A 306 -5.39 1.11 7.44
N ALA A 307 -6.70 1.30 7.60
CA ALA A 307 -7.32 1.48 8.91
C ALA A 307 -7.14 0.25 9.81
N TYR A 308 -7.27 -0.98 9.26
CA TYR A 308 -7.06 -2.21 10.00
C TYR A 308 -5.60 -2.35 10.45
N SER A 309 -4.64 -2.13 9.56
CA SER A 309 -3.21 -2.22 9.90
C SER A 309 -2.77 -1.09 10.84
N GLY A 310 -3.35 0.10 10.70
CA GLY A 310 -3.20 1.18 11.66
C GLY A 310 -3.67 0.78 13.07
N ALA A 311 -4.80 0.08 13.14
CA ALA A 311 -5.33 -0.45 14.41
C ALA A 311 -4.42 -1.54 15.02
N VAL A 312 -3.90 -2.46 14.22
CA VAL A 312 -2.94 -3.49 14.64
C VAL A 312 -1.66 -2.84 15.17
N SER A 313 -1.12 -1.86 14.44
CA SER A 313 0.06 -1.10 14.84
C SER A 313 -0.17 -0.31 16.13
N SER A 314 -1.32 0.34 16.28
CA SER A 314 -1.71 1.07 17.50
C SER A 314 -1.85 0.13 18.69
N HIS A 315 -2.47 -1.04 18.52
CA HIS A 315 -2.58 -2.06 19.55
C HIS A 315 -1.21 -2.59 19.99
N SER A 316 -0.23 -2.65 19.08
CA SER A 316 1.14 -3.06 19.41
C SER A 316 1.82 -2.10 20.40
N LEU A 317 1.49 -0.81 20.33
CA LEU A 317 2.02 0.23 21.23
C LEU A 317 1.21 0.35 22.52
N LEU A 318 -0.10 0.28 22.44
CA LEU A 318 -1.05 0.50 23.54
C LEU A 318 -2.13 -0.59 23.53
N PRO A 319 -1.83 -1.77 24.15
CA PRO A 319 -2.70 -2.95 24.09
C PRO A 319 -3.97 -2.87 24.95
N ASN A 320 -4.16 -1.76 25.69
CA ASN A 320 -5.33 -1.58 26.54
C ASN A 320 -6.67 -1.49 25.77
N TRP A 321 -6.61 -1.06 24.52
CA TRP A 321 -7.74 -1.04 23.61
C TRP A 321 -7.61 -2.19 22.60
N SER A 322 -8.75 -2.79 22.24
CA SER A 322 -8.79 -3.82 21.22
C SER A 322 -8.44 -3.23 19.83
N ILE A 323 -7.97 -4.08 18.91
CA ILE A 323 -7.73 -3.70 17.50
C ILE A 323 -8.97 -3.04 16.89
N ARG A 324 -10.18 -3.55 17.20
CA ARG A 324 -11.44 -2.98 16.74
C ARG A 324 -11.67 -1.55 17.24
N GLN A 325 -11.40 -1.28 18.53
CA GLN A 325 -11.56 0.07 19.09
C GLN A 325 -10.59 1.06 18.48
N TRP A 326 -9.31 0.64 18.29
CA TRP A 326 -8.32 1.44 17.58
C TRP A 326 -8.75 1.73 16.14
N GLY A 327 -9.25 0.72 15.41
CA GLY A 327 -9.71 0.88 14.04
C GLY A 327 -10.88 1.86 13.93
N LEU A 328 -11.87 1.78 14.80
CA LEU A 328 -12.97 2.73 14.84
C LEU A 328 -12.50 4.16 15.14
N LEU A 329 -11.57 4.34 16.09
CA LEU A 329 -10.98 5.66 16.37
C LEU A 329 -10.26 6.22 15.15
N ILE A 330 -9.43 5.40 14.48
CA ILE A 330 -8.68 5.81 13.28
C ILE A 330 -9.65 6.24 12.17
N VAL A 331 -10.68 5.43 11.87
CA VAL A 331 -11.64 5.76 10.81
C VAL A 331 -12.39 7.05 11.13
N VAL A 332 -12.82 7.26 12.38
CA VAL A 332 -13.48 8.52 12.77
C VAL A 332 -12.53 9.70 12.63
N ALA A 333 -11.27 9.57 13.08
CA ALA A 333 -10.28 10.63 12.94
C ALA A 333 -10.01 10.95 11.46
N CYS A 334 -9.84 9.92 10.60
CA CYS A 334 -9.63 10.09 9.16
C CYS A 334 -10.85 10.73 8.48
N THR A 335 -12.08 10.37 8.90
CA THR A 335 -13.32 10.98 8.39
C THR A 335 -13.36 12.48 8.68
N VAL A 336 -12.94 12.90 9.87
CA VAL A 336 -12.82 14.32 10.21
C VAL A 336 -11.69 14.98 9.42
N LEU A 337 -10.51 14.36 9.35
CA LEU A 337 -9.36 14.89 8.59
C LEU A 337 -9.68 15.07 7.10
N ALA A 338 -10.45 14.17 6.51
CA ALA A 338 -10.84 14.22 5.11
C ALA A 338 -11.67 15.47 4.74
N LEU A 339 -12.24 16.18 5.71
CA LEU A 339 -12.93 17.46 5.48
C LEU A 339 -11.97 18.63 5.27
N PHE A 340 -10.71 18.50 5.71
CA PHE A 340 -9.74 19.60 5.76
C PHE A 340 -8.49 19.38 4.92
N LEU A 341 -8.13 18.12 4.62
CA LEU A 341 -6.91 17.82 3.87
C LEU A 341 -7.10 17.99 2.37
N PRO A 342 -6.24 18.76 1.69
CA PRO A 342 -6.24 18.88 0.25
C PRO A 342 -5.47 17.73 -0.42
N MET A 343 -5.95 17.24 -1.57
CA MET A 343 -5.34 16.16 -2.36
C MET A 343 -4.04 16.52 -3.12
N HIS A 344 -3.51 17.73 -2.93
CA HIS A 344 -2.47 18.26 -3.82
C HIS A 344 -1.03 17.78 -3.52
N SER A 345 -0.86 16.83 -2.58
CA SER A 345 0.46 16.45 -2.06
C SER A 345 0.78 14.95 -2.18
N LEU A 346 0.14 14.23 -3.10
CA LEU A 346 0.31 12.78 -3.22
C LEU A 346 1.75 12.38 -3.55
N GLU A 347 2.38 13.00 -4.57
CA GLU A 347 3.75 12.68 -4.97
C GLU A 347 4.77 12.98 -3.85
N PRO A 348 4.82 14.19 -3.24
CA PRO A 348 5.71 14.45 -2.12
C PRO A 348 5.48 13.51 -0.93
N PHE A 349 4.23 13.13 -0.67
CA PHE A 349 3.90 12.18 0.39
C PHE A 349 4.49 10.80 0.09
N LEU A 350 4.32 10.27 -1.13
CA LEU A 350 4.90 8.99 -1.56
C LEU A 350 6.42 8.96 -1.44
N LEU A 351 7.10 10.00 -1.91
CA LEU A 351 8.56 10.09 -1.85
C LEU A 351 9.06 10.22 -0.40
N MET A 352 8.32 10.93 0.47
CA MET A 352 8.60 10.98 1.90
C MET A 352 8.46 9.58 2.53
N LEU A 353 7.40 8.85 2.24
CA LEU A 353 7.22 7.47 2.73
C LEU A 353 8.33 6.55 2.24
N SER A 354 8.70 6.64 0.96
CA SER A 354 9.82 5.88 0.41
C SER A 354 11.13 6.16 1.16
N SER A 355 11.41 7.41 1.49
CA SER A 355 12.64 7.78 2.20
C SER A 355 12.76 7.11 3.58
N VAL A 356 11.65 6.81 4.21
CA VAL A 356 11.57 6.17 5.53
C VAL A 356 11.48 4.65 5.43
N PHE A 357 10.58 4.12 4.58
CA PHE A 357 10.24 2.70 4.57
C PHE A 357 11.14 1.85 3.66
N VAL A 358 11.73 2.41 2.61
CA VAL A 358 12.73 1.69 1.81
C VAL A 358 13.92 1.24 2.67
N PRO A 359 14.61 2.13 3.40
CA PRO A 359 15.70 1.71 4.26
C PRO A 359 15.23 0.86 5.45
N LEU A 360 14.03 1.10 6.00
CA LEU A 360 13.46 0.31 7.08
C LEU A 360 13.36 -1.16 6.69
N TYR A 361 12.74 -1.41 5.53
CA TYR A 361 12.53 -2.77 5.02
C TYR A 361 13.77 -3.37 4.39
N GLY A 362 14.70 -2.55 3.89
CA GLY A 362 16.03 -2.99 3.54
C GLY A 362 16.72 -3.69 4.72
N VAL A 363 16.67 -3.09 5.91
CA VAL A 363 17.21 -3.69 7.13
C VAL A 363 16.45 -4.94 7.56
N ILE A 364 15.10 -4.91 7.58
CA ILE A 364 14.26 -6.06 7.96
C ILE A 364 14.54 -7.25 7.04
N LEU A 365 14.48 -7.04 5.73
CA LEU A 365 14.72 -8.09 4.74
C LEU A 365 16.17 -8.60 4.78
N GLY A 366 17.15 -7.73 4.91
CA GLY A 366 18.55 -8.12 5.03
C GLY A 366 18.84 -9.02 6.23
N ARG A 367 18.15 -8.81 7.35
CA ARG A 367 18.30 -9.62 8.55
C ARG A 367 17.58 -10.96 8.50
N TRP A 368 16.34 -10.98 8.00
CA TRP A 368 15.44 -12.10 8.22
C TRP A 368 15.02 -12.87 6.97
N SER A 369 15.22 -12.34 5.77
CA SER A 369 14.74 -12.96 4.53
C SER A 369 15.21 -14.39 4.29
N LEU A 370 16.39 -14.76 4.78
CA LEU A 370 16.94 -16.12 4.65
C LEU A 370 16.61 -17.05 5.81
N ASN A 371 16.08 -16.51 6.93
CA ASN A 371 15.80 -17.26 8.16
C ASN A 371 14.52 -16.76 8.85
N ALA A 372 13.41 -16.72 8.09
CA ALA A 372 12.13 -16.22 8.58
C ALA A 372 11.59 -16.97 9.84
N THR A 373 11.88 -18.26 9.96
CA THR A 373 11.47 -19.09 11.09
C THR A 373 12.23 -18.79 12.39
N SER A 374 13.38 -18.10 12.31
CA SER A 374 14.18 -17.70 13.48
C SER A 374 13.85 -16.28 13.98
N VAL A 375 12.86 -15.62 13.36
CA VAL A 375 12.42 -14.29 13.80
C VAL A 375 11.78 -14.43 15.19
N ASN A 376 12.44 -13.93 16.19
CA ASN A 376 11.91 -13.84 17.55
C ASN A 376 11.84 -12.37 17.98
N THR A 377 10.80 -12.02 18.71
CA THR A 377 10.76 -10.73 19.40
C THR A 377 11.95 -10.65 20.33
N THR A 378 12.87 -9.75 20.04
CA THR A 378 14.10 -9.60 20.81
C THR A 378 13.80 -9.08 22.22
N GLN A 379 14.55 -9.57 23.22
CA GLN A 379 14.55 -8.99 24.56
C GLN A 379 15.36 -7.68 24.65
N LYS A 380 16.10 -7.32 23.58
CA LYS A 380 16.84 -6.05 23.53
C LYS A 380 15.89 -4.88 23.48
N SER A 381 16.18 -3.85 24.26
CA SER A 381 15.46 -2.57 24.20
C SER A 381 15.72 -1.85 22.87
N VAL A 382 16.98 -1.82 22.43
CA VAL A 382 17.42 -1.18 21.18
C VAL A 382 18.43 -2.08 20.47
N ASP A 383 18.22 -2.34 19.18
CA ASP A 383 19.28 -2.86 18.32
C ASP A 383 19.96 -1.69 17.62
N VAL A 384 21.09 -1.26 18.19
CA VAL A 384 21.83 -0.06 17.73
C VAL A 384 22.27 -0.20 16.27
N THR A 385 22.67 -1.40 15.84
CA THR A 385 23.12 -1.63 14.46
C THR A 385 21.96 -1.45 13.47
N ALA A 386 20.78 -2.04 13.76
CA ALA A 386 19.62 -1.88 12.92
C ALA A 386 19.16 -0.41 12.86
N ALA A 387 19.10 0.25 14.02
CA ALA A 387 18.71 1.66 14.10
C ALA A 387 19.66 2.56 13.30
N ALA A 388 20.98 2.38 13.46
CA ALA A 388 21.98 3.16 12.74
C ALA A 388 21.89 2.94 11.21
N LEU A 389 21.70 1.68 10.77
CA LEU A 389 21.54 1.37 9.35
C LEU A 389 20.28 2.02 8.75
N TRP A 390 19.17 2.01 9.49
CA TRP A 390 17.94 2.67 9.04
C TRP A 390 18.14 4.18 8.91
N ILE A 391 18.70 4.85 9.92
CA ILE A 391 18.97 6.29 9.88
C ILE A 391 19.95 6.63 8.75
N ALA A 392 21.04 5.86 8.60
CA ALA A 392 21.99 6.04 7.51
C ALA A 392 21.31 5.87 6.13
N GLY A 393 20.39 4.93 6.02
CA GLY A 393 19.59 4.73 4.80
C GLY A 393 18.67 5.92 4.50
N ILE A 394 18.00 6.51 5.49
CA ILE A 394 17.20 7.73 5.32
C ILE A 394 18.09 8.87 4.78
N VAL A 395 19.24 9.09 5.40
CA VAL A 395 20.21 10.10 4.95
C VAL A 395 20.65 9.82 3.51
N LEU A 396 21.01 8.57 3.19
CA LEU A 396 21.42 8.18 1.84
C LEU A 396 20.33 8.45 0.81
N TYR A 397 19.06 8.11 1.12
CA TYR A 397 17.92 8.37 0.24
C TYR A 397 17.85 9.86 -0.15
N HIS A 398 17.89 10.75 0.83
CA HIS A 398 17.84 12.19 0.58
C HIS A 398 19.08 12.74 -0.12
N VAL A 399 20.25 12.19 0.16
CA VAL A 399 21.49 12.52 -0.57
C VAL A 399 21.38 12.11 -2.04
N MET A 400 20.93 10.89 -2.32
CA MET A 400 20.72 10.41 -3.68
C MET A 400 19.68 11.24 -4.43
N ALA A 401 18.51 11.47 -3.82
CA ALA A 401 17.44 12.26 -4.43
C ALA A 401 17.88 13.68 -4.79
N LYS A 402 18.74 14.30 -3.96
CA LYS A 402 19.19 15.67 -4.17
C LYS A 402 20.41 15.79 -5.11
N TRP A 403 21.40 14.90 -4.97
CA TRP A 403 22.72 15.06 -5.61
C TRP A 403 22.95 14.09 -6.77
N ALA A 404 22.17 13.03 -6.86
CA ALA A 404 22.32 12.01 -7.89
C ALA A 404 20.96 11.47 -8.41
N PRO A 405 19.99 12.35 -8.73
CA PRO A 405 18.62 11.93 -9.12
C PRO A 405 18.62 11.07 -10.38
N GLN A 406 19.65 11.15 -11.21
CA GLN A 406 19.82 10.33 -12.40
C GLN A 406 19.98 8.82 -12.10
N TRP A 407 20.28 8.43 -10.86
CA TRP A 407 20.40 7.03 -10.43
C TRP A 407 19.19 6.54 -9.65
N GLY A 408 18.24 7.43 -9.34
CA GLY A 408 17.17 7.18 -8.38
C GLY A 408 17.68 7.09 -6.95
N ALA A 409 16.76 7.07 -5.98
CA ALA A 409 17.09 7.01 -4.57
C ALA A 409 16.69 5.68 -3.91
N ALA A 410 15.57 5.08 -4.34
CA ALA A 410 15.00 3.91 -3.68
C ALA A 410 15.89 2.67 -3.78
N LEU A 411 16.31 2.28 -5.01
CA LEU A 411 17.09 1.05 -5.21
C LEU A 411 18.49 1.11 -4.60
N PRO A 412 19.28 2.19 -4.76
CA PRO A 412 20.59 2.28 -4.10
C PRO A 412 20.48 2.23 -2.57
N THR A 413 19.48 2.92 -2.01
CA THR A 413 19.23 2.92 -0.55
C THR A 413 18.82 1.54 -0.04
N LEU A 414 17.93 0.86 -0.76
CA LEU A 414 17.53 -0.51 -0.45
C LEU A 414 18.73 -1.46 -0.45
N ALA A 415 19.51 -1.43 -1.53
CA ALA A 415 20.70 -2.29 -1.68
C ALA A 415 21.71 -2.05 -0.55
N PHE A 416 22.00 -0.78 -0.24
CA PHE A 416 22.90 -0.41 0.84
C PHE A 416 22.43 -0.97 2.19
N THR A 417 21.19 -0.68 2.57
CA THR A 417 20.65 -1.10 3.87
C THR A 417 20.47 -2.61 3.97
N PHE A 418 20.03 -3.26 2.88
CA PHE A 418 19.87 -4.72 2.82
C PHE A 418 21.24 -5.44 2.97
N VAL A 419 22.24 -5.06 2.19
CA VAL A 419 23.56 -5.72 2.20
C VAL A 419 24.23 -5.55 3.56
N LEU A 420 24.24 -4.33 4.12
CA LEU A 420 24.85 -4.09 5.42
C LEU A 420 24.10 -4.80 6.55
N ALA A 421 22.76 -4.85 6.51
CA ALA A 421 21.99 -5.59 7.49
C ALA A 421 22.22 -7.11 7.38
N TRP A 422 22.38 -7.64 6.17
CA TRP A 422 22.72 -9.04 5.95
C TRP A 422 24.11 -9.39 6.48
N LEU A 423 25.11 -8.54 6.25
CA LEU A 423 26.47 -8.73 6.74
C LEU A 423 26.57 -8.65 8.26
N THR A 424 25.79 -7.78 8.90
CA THR A 424 25.80 -7.51 10.33
C THR A 424 24.74 -8.29 11.12
N ARG A 425 24.06 -9.27 10.49
CA ARG A 425 23.02 -10.09 11.13
C ARG A 425 23.57 -10.85 12.36
N PRO A 426 22.77 -11.06 13.41
CA PRO A 426 23.19 -11.79 14.61
C PRO A 426 23.66 -13.21 14.31
N GLN A 427 24.63 -13.72 15.07
CA GLN A 427 25.24 -15.07 14.86
C GLN A 427 24.22 -16.20 15.03
N SER A 428 23.19 -16.04 15.87
CA SER A 428 22.08 -17.00 16.01
C SER A 428 21.34 -17.23 14.68
N ALA A 429 21.31 -16.22 13.81
CA ALA A 429 20.76 -16.34 12.47
C ALA A 429 21.74 -16.97 11.46
N ARG A 430 23.05 -17.03 11.78
CA ARG A 430 24.08 -17.67 10.93
C ARG A 430 24.20 -19.18 11.18
N ALA A 431 24.03 -19.62 12.42
CA ALA A 431 24.23 -21.01 12.81
C ALA A 431 23.24 -22.01 12.18
N LEU A 432 22.04 -21.56 11.86
CA LEU A 432 20.99 -22.39 11.21
C LEU A 432 21.17 -22.62 9.70
N GLN A 433 22.16 -21.99 9.07
CA GLN A 433 22.48 -22.20 7.66
C GLN A 433 23.60 -23.26 7.44
N ALA A 434 24.21 -23.76 8.52
CA ALA A 434 25.31 -24.71 8.46
C ALA A 434 24.89 -26.17 8.80
N VAL A 435 23.60 -26.41 8.97
CA VAL A 435 22.97 -27.72 9.17
C VAL A 435 21.94 -27.93 8.05
#